data_f15b83505d6d5c7413bb0ac6396509b2
#
_entry.id   f15b83505d6d5c7413bb0ac6396509b2
#
_cell.length_a   1.000
_cell.length_b   1.000
_cell.length_c   1.000
_cell.angle_alpha   90.00
_cell.angle_beta   90.00
_cell.angle_gamma   90.00
#
_symmetry.space_group_name_H-M   'P 1'
#
loop_
_entity.id
_entity.type
_entity.pdbx_description
1 polymer ?
#
loop_
_entity_poly.entity_id
_entity_poly.type
_entity_poly.pdbx_seq_one_letter_code
_entity_poly.pdbx_strand_id
1 'polypeptide(L)'
;MTIAYKGDEFHGFATNPGVDTIASTIEGALAQILQEQVQVTPAGRTDAGVHAWGQVISLDLADRVNLEVLMKQLNALCGPSVVVRDAQWTDPDFHARYSALWREYHYTVLNTPVGNPFMTETAWHITKPLKVRSMQLACDAVIGNHDFSAFCRKPKPADEFDTFEHSMRRSVMSAHWKDMGDGVLRFDIRANAFCHQMVRALVGTFIEIGLGKRPPSDMRGLVLSGDRSQAAPVAPPQGLCLWEVGFPASAL
;
A
#
# COMPACT_ATOMS: atom_id res chain seq x y z
N MET A 1 -15.03 -7.90 1.48
CA MET A 1 -14.60 -8.26 0.10
C MET A 1 -13.10 -8.06 -0.04
N THR A 2 -12.42 -8.97 -0.72
CA THR A 2 -11.03 -8.82 -1.13
C THR A 2 -10.98 -8.36 -2.58
N ILE A 3 -10.29 -7.24 -2.84
CA ILE A 3 -10.21 -6.64 -4.18
C ILE A 3 -8.76 -6.50 -4.64
N ALA A 4 -8.56 -6.58 -5.96
CA ALA A 4 -7.30 -6.25 -6.61
C ALA A 4 -7.52 -5.11 -7.62
N TYR A 5 -6.50 -4.25 -7.80
CA TYR A 5 -6.56 -3.17 -8.77
C TYR A 5 -5.19 -2.71 -9.26
N LYS A 6 -5.15 -2.22 -10.50
CA LYS A 6 -4.08 -1.39 -11.01
C LYS A 6 -4.36 0.06 -10.65
N GLY A 7 -3.43 0.70 -9.97
CA GLY A 7 -3.62 2.06 -9.44
C GLY A 7 -3.22 3.17 -10.40
N ASP A 8 -2.59 2.85 -11.53
CA ASP A 8 -2.04 3.81 -12.51
C ASP A 8 -3.11 4.69 -13.17
N GLU A 9 -4.33 4.16 -13.33
CA GLU A 9 -5.48 4.90 -13.89
C GLU A 9 -6.24 5.73 -12.83
N PHE A 10 -5.90 5.60 -11.54
CA PHE A 10 -6.67 6.17 -10.44
C PHE A 10 -5.90 7.22 -9.63
N HIS A 11 -6.62 8.19 -9.10
CA HIS A 11 -6.10 9.21 -8.19
C HIS A 11 -6.09 8.74 -6.72
N GLY A 12 -5.79 7.45 -6.51
CA GLY A 12 -5.73 6.80 -5.21
C GLY A 12 -7.03 6.09 -4.84
N PHE A 13 -7.09 5.61 -3.59
CA PHE A 13 -8.25 4.84 -3.14
C PHE A 13 -9.44 5.73 -2.77
N ALA A 14 -9.23 6.75 -1.94
CA ALA A 14 -10.32 7.51 -1.33
C ALA A 14 -11.03 8.42 -2.34
N THR A 15 -12.34 8.48 -2.26
CA THR A 15 -13.17 9.37 -3.07
C THR A 15 -12.70 10.82 -2.97
N ASN A 16 -12.53 11.45 -4.13
CA ASN A 16 -12.12 12.82 -4.28
C ASN A 16 -12.92 13.46 -5.42
N PRO A 17 -13.56 14.63 -5.23
CA PRO A 17 -14.38 15.25 -6.26
C PRO A 17 -13.61 15.52 -7.56
N GLY A 18 -14.23 15.18 -8.69
CA GLY A 18 -13.73 15.51 -10.03
C GLY A 18 -12.63 14.59 -10.58
N VAL A 19 -12.29 13.52 -9.88
CA VAL A 19 -11.30 12.52 -10.34
C VAL A 19 -11.76 11.10 -10.05
N ASP A 20 -11.31 10.15 -10.90
CA ASP A 20 -11.61 8.73 -10.71
C ASP A 20 -10.73 8.14 -9.60
N THR A 21 -11.36 7.44 -8.67
CA THR A 21 -10.73 6.76 -7.55
C THR A 21 -11.26 5.33 -7.43
N ILE A 22 -10.50 4.46 -6.76
CA ILE A 22 -10.94 3.06 -6.55
C ILE A 22 -12.29 3.02 -5.81
N ALA A 23 -12.45 3.84 -4.76
CA ALA A 23 -13.70 3.88 -4.00
C ALA A 23 -14.87 4.35 -4.86
N SER A 24 -14.73 5.46 -5.59
CA SER A 24 -15.82 5.99 -6.43
C SER A 24 -16.25 5.02 -7.54
N THR A 25 -15.30 4.26 -8.10
CA THR A 25 -15.61 3.24 -9.12
C THR A 25 -16.45 2.10 -8.54
N ILE A 26 -16.04 1.57 -7.36
CA ILE A 26 -16.77 0.47 -6.71
C ILE A 26 -18.14 0.95 -6.19
N GLU A 27 -18.19 2.11 -5.54
CA GLU A 27 -19.43 2.71 -5.01
C GLU A 27 -20.44 3.02 -6.12
N GLY A 28 -19.96 3.52 -7.26
CA GLY A 28 -20.79 3.75 -8.44
C GLY A 28 -21.38 2.46 -9.01
N ALA A 29 -20.58 1.40 -9.11
CA ALA A 29 -21.05 0.09 -9.55
C ALA A 29 -22.03 -0.54 -8.56
N LEU A 30 -21.76 -0.46 -7.25
CA LEU A 30 -22.68 -0.90 -6.20
C LEU A 30 -24.02 -0.16 -6.27
N ALA A 31 -24.00 1.16 -6.43
CA ALA A 31 -25.21 1.98 -6.54
C ALA A 31 -26.06 1.57 -7.77
N GLN A 32 -25.39 1.25 -8.89
CA GLN A 32 -26.08 0.77 -10.08
C GLN A 32 -26.71 -0.62 -9.88
N ILE A 33 -26.02 -1.53 -9.20
CA ILE A 33 -26.49 -2.92 -8.99
C ILE A 33 -27.59 -2.97 -7.94
N LEU A 34 -27.38 -2.29 -6.81
CA LEU A 34 -28.25 -2.39 -5.64
C LEU A 34 -29.39 -1.36 -5.63
N GLN A 35 -29.30 -0.33 -6.48
CA GLN A 35 -30.22 0.82 -6.52
C GLN A 35 -30.25 1.61 -5.20
N GLU A 36 -29.12 1.57 -4.46
CA GLU A 36 -28.91 2.31 -3.21
C GLU A 36 -27.44 2.75 -3.09
N GLN A 37 -27.18 3.82 -2.31
CA GLN A 37 -25.83 4.32 -2.08
C GLN A 37 -25.16 3.49 -0.99
N VAL A 38 -24.03 2.89 -1.31
CA VAL A 38 -23.23 2.08 -0.39
C VAL A 38 -21.81 2.68 -0.32
N GLN A 39 -21.32 2.93 0.88
CA GLN A 39 -19.96 3.39 1.10
C GLN A 39 -19.03 2.21 1.38
N VAL A 40 -17.82 2.27 0.82
CA VAL A 40 -16.80 1.26 1.05
C VAL A 40 -15.70 1.76 2.01
N THR A 41 -15.34 0.93 2.97
CA THR A 41 -14.27 1.21 3.92
C THR A 41 -13.06 0.31 3.64
N PRO A 42 -11.89 0.85 3.22
CA PRO A 42 -10.70 0.04 2.97
C PRO A 42 -9.92 -0.29 4.24
N ALA A 43 -9.21 -1.41 4.23
CA ALA A 43 -8.23 -1.75 5.26
C ALA A 43 -7.04 -0.77 5.31
N GLY A 44 -6.69 -0.20 4.17
CA GLY A 44 -5.67 0.84 4.07
C GLY A 44 -5.86 1.66 2.79
N ARG A 45 -5.77 2.99 2.89
CA ARG A 45 -5.78 3.86 1.71
C ARG A 45 -4.45 3.70 0.96
N THR A 46 -4.52 3.64 -0.38
CA THR A 46 -3.37 3.68 -1.27
C THR A 46 -3.30 5.04 -1.98
N ASP A 47 -2.08 5.50 -2.24
CA ASP A 47 -1.83 6.73 -2.99
C ASP A 47 -2.17 6.55 -4.48
N ALA A 48 -2.26 7.66 -5.23
CA ALA A 48 -2.36 7.63 -6.69
C ALA A 48 -1.21 6.80 -7.31
N GLY A 49 -1.53 5.93 -8.25
CA GLY A 49 -0.58 5.06 -8.93
C GLY A 49 -0.13 3.83 -8.15
N VAL A 50 -0.59 3.63 -6.90
CA VAL A 50 -0.26 2.46 -6.08
C VAL A 50 -1.27 1.36 -6.32
N HIS A 51 -0.78 0.13 -6.56
CA HIS A 51 -1.59 -1.05 -6.84
C HIS A 51 -2.03 -1.77 -5.55
N ALA A 52 -2.98 -2.68 -5.69
CA ALA A 52 -3.27 -3.68 -4.68
C ALA A 52 -3.60 -5.03 -5.32
N TRP A 53 -3.11 -6.09 -4.70
CA TRP A 53 -3.49 -7.46 -4.98
C TRP A 53 -4.48 -8.02 -3.94
N GLY A 54 -4.34 -7.60 -2.67
CA GLY A 54 -5.12 -8.08 -1.55
C GLY A 54 -5.67 -6.95 -0.67
N GLN A 55 -6.20 -5.88 -1.27
CA GLN A 55 -6.96 -4.88 -0.52
C GLN A 55 -8.24 -5.49 0.01
N VAL A 56 -8.58 -5.23 1.26
CA VAL A 56 -9.85 -5.63 1.85
C VAL A 56 -10.73 -4.42 2.08
N ILE A 57 -11.99 -4.52 1.68
CA ILE A 57 -13.01 -3.51 1.95
C ILE A 57 -14.15 -4.12 2.77
N SER A 58 -14.72 -3.36 3.70
CA SER A 58 -15.99 -3.65 4.36
C SER A 58 -17.06 -2.67 3.89
N LEU A 59 -18.28 -3.16 3.79
CA LEU A 59 -19.48 -2.42 3.42
C LEU A 59 -20.71 -3.12 4.03
N ASP A 60 -21.75 -2.35 4.28
CA ASP A 60 -23.00 -2.88 4.80
C ASP A 60 -23.94 -3.22 3.64
N LEU A 61 -24.49 -4.43 3.65
CA LEU A 61 -25.42 -4.94 2.65
C LEU A 61 -26.63 -5.59 3.33
N ALA A 62 -27.76 -5.60 2.65
CA ALA A 62 -28.92 -6.37 3.09
C ALA A 62 -28.63 -7.88 3.00
N ASP A 63 -29.06 -8.68 4.00
CA ASP A 63 -28.83 -10.14 4.10
C ASP A 63 -29.29 -10.95 2.89
N ARG A 64 -30.22 -10.40 2.10
CA ARG A 64 -30.76 -11.04 0.88
C ARG A 64 -29.82 -11.00 -0.34
N VAL A 65 -28.71 -10.26 -0.25
CA VAL A 65 -27.78 -10.10 -1.37
C VAL A 65 -27.00 -11.39 -1.61
N ASN A 66 -27.07 -11.92 -2.84
CA ASN A 66 -26.25 -13.05 -3.24
C ASN A 66 -24.85 -12.56 -3.62
N LEU A 67 -23.83 -12.90 -2.78
CA LEU A 67 -22.46 -12.42 -2.95
C LEU A 67 -21.81 -12.91 -4.26
N GLU A 68 -22.10 -14.13 -4.71
CA GLU A 68 -21.53 -14.65 -5.98
C GLU A 68 -22.03 -13.87 -7.19
N VAL A 69 -23.34 -13.54 -7.18
CA VAL A 69 -23.96 -12.72 -8.24
C VAL A 69 -23.40 -11.30 -8.20
N LEU A 70 -23.31 -10.71 -7.00
CA LEU A 70 -22.76 -9.36 -6.81
C LEU A 70 -21.31 -9.28 -7.29
N MET A 71 -20.46 -10.25 -6.96
CA MET A 71 -19.07 -10.30 -7.44
C MET A 71 -18.98 -10.34 -8.96
N LYS A 72 -19.81 -11.17 -9.62
CA LYS A 72 -19.86 -11.25 -11.09
C LYS A 72 -20.27 -9.92 -11.72
N GLN A 73 -21.26 -9.25 -11.15
CA GLN A 73 -21.75 -7.95 -11.63
C GLN A 73 -20.71 -6.85 -11.43
N LEU A 74 -20.06 -6.79 -10.24
CA LEU A 74 -18.99 -5.84 -9.96
C LEU A 74 -17.81 -6.04 -10.91
N ASN A 75 -17.38 -7.29 -11.14
CA ASN A 75 -16.30 -7.60 -12.06
C ASN A 75 -16.63 -7.26 -13.52
N ALA A 76 -17.89 -7.33 -13.91
CA ALA A 76 -18.33 -6.90 -15.23
C ALA A 76 -18.33 -5.37 -15.41
N LEU A 77 -18.62 -4.60 -14.34
CA LEU A 77 -18.68 -3.14 -14.39
C LEU A 77 -17.31 -2.47 -14.13
N CYS A 78 -16.52 -3.01 -13.20
CA CYS A 78 -15.26 -2.39 -12.76
C CYS A 78 -14.00 -2.97 -13.44
N GLY A 79 -14.11 -4.16 -14.03
CA GLY A 79 -12.98 -4.82 -14.67
C GLY A 79 -12.57 -4.20 -16.01
N PRO A 80 -11.31 -4.37 -16.44
CA PRO A 80 -10.26 -5.15 -15.74
C PRO A 80 -9.49 -4.37 -14.68
N SER A 81 -9.68 -3.06 -14.55
CA SER A 81 -8.84 -2.18 -13.69
C SER A 81 -9.06 -2.44 -12.19
N VAL A 82 -10.29 -2.82 -11.79
CA VAL A 82 -10.65 -3.23 -10.43
C VAL A 82 -11.40 -4.57 -10.47
N VAL A 83 -10.95 -5.54 -9.66
CA VAL A 83 -11.52 -6.89 -9.63
C VAL A 83 -11.83 -7.30 -8.18
N VAL A 84 -13.04 -7.76 -7.93
CA VAL A 84 -13.43 -8.43 -6.69
C VAL A 84 -12.99 -9.89 -6.77
N ARG A 85 -12.06 -10.29 -5.91
CA ARG A 85 -11.46 -11.64 -5.89
C ARG A 85 -12.20 -12.59 -4.97
N ASP A 86 -12.75 -12.04 -3.88
CA ASP A 86 -13.49 -12.81 -2.89
C ASP A 86 -14.49 -11.92 -2.15
N ALA A 87 -15.61 -12.50 -1.68
CA ALA A 87 -16.59 -11.83 -0.85
C ALA A 87 -17.21 -12.82 0.13
N GLN A 88 -17.29 -12.41 1.38
CA GLN A 88 -17.88 -13.21 2.44
C GLN A 88 -18.67 -12.33 3.41
N TRP A 89 -19.65 -12.91 4.08
CA TRP A 89 -20.32 -12.30 5.23
C TRP A 89 -19.38 -12.39 6.43
N THR A 90 -19.38 -11.35 7.26
CA THR A 90 -18.55 -11.26 8.46
C THR A 90 -19.40 -10.84 9.65
N ASP A 91 -18.79 -10.81 10.83
CA ASP A 91 -19.42 -10.25 12.03
C ASP A 91 -19.85 -8.79 11.77
N PRO A 92 -21.03 -8.34 12.25
CA PRO A 92 -21.49 -6.95 12.10
C PRO A 92 -20.49 -5.90 12.63
N ASP A 93 -19.67 -6.24 13.63
CA ASP A 93 -18.64 -5.36 14.18
C ASP A 93 -17.34 -5.34 13.37
N PHE A 94 -17.26 -6.12 12.27
CA PHE A 94 -16.07 -6.15 11.42
C PHE A 94 -15.89 -4.83 10.69
N HIS A 95 -14.71 -4.24 10.87
CA HIS A 95 -14.32 -3.02 10.18
C HIS A 95 -12.97 -3.23 9.49
N ALA A 96 -12.94 -3.21 8.15
CA ALA A 96 -11.72 -3.56 7.39
C ALA A 96 -10.46 -2.83 7.86
N ARG A 97 -10.56 -1.56 8.28
CA ARG A 97 -9.42 -0.78 8.75
C ARG A 97 -8.98 -1.11 10.16
N TYR A 98 -9.94 -1.23 11.10
CA TYR A 98 -9.64 -1.32 12.54
C TYR A 98 -9.50 -2.75 13.02
N SER A 99 -10.16 -3.72 12.37
CA SER A 99 -10.00 -5.15 12.67
C SER A 99 -8.70 -5.74 12.10
N ALA A 100 -8.03 -5.05 11.17
CA ALA A 100 -6.80 -5.55 10.56
C ALA A 100 -5.61 -5.50 11.53
N LEU A 101 -4.96 -6.65 11.71
CA LEU A 101 -3.77 -6.83 12.56
C LEU A 101 -2.50 -6.34 11.88
N TRP A 102 -2.38 -6.57 10.57
CA TRP A 102 -1.22 -6.17 9.79
C TRP A 102 -1.57 -5.97 8.31
N ARG A 103 -0.68 -5.28 7.60
CA ARG A 103 -0.66 -5.10 6.14
C ARG A 103 0.71 -5.49 5.63
N GLU A 104 0.75 -6.10 4.45
CA GLU A 104 1.98 -6.40 3.73
C GLU A 104 2.00 -5.68 2.39
N TYR A 105 3.13 -5.03 2.11
CA TYR A 105 3.40 -4.39 0.83
C TYR A 105 4.58 -5.04 0.15
N HIS A 106 4.47 -5.16 -1.17
CA HIS A 106 5.58 -5.50 -2.05
C HIS A 106 5.95 -4.27 -2.89
N TYR A 107 7.25 -4.03 -3.03
CA TYR A 107 7.75 -3.01 -3.93
C TYR A 107 8.70 -3.64 -4.95
N THR A 108 8.39 -3.51 -6.25
CA THR A 108 9.15 -4.14 -7.33
C THR A 108 10.10 -3.13 -7.97
N VAL A 109 11.35 -3.53 -8.14
CA VAL A 109 12.41 -2.79 -8.84
C VAL A 109 12.91 -3.67 -9.98
N LEU A 110 12.98 -3.11 -11.19
CA LEU A 110 13.68 -3.73 -12.31
C LEU A 110 15.09 -3.14 -12.38
N ASN A 111 16.11 -3.93 -11.99
CA ASN A 111 17.50 -3.51 -11.96
C ASN A 111 18.28 -4.09 -13.14
N THR A 112 18.08 -3.54 -14.31
CA THR A 112 18.68 -3.96 -15.57
C THR A 112 19.18 -2.75 -16.36
N PRO A 113 20.20 -2.90 -17.21
CA PRO A 113 20.69 -1.81 -18.09
C PRO A 113 19.62 -1.31 -19.07
N VAL A 114 18.71 -2.19 -19.50
CA VAL A 114 17.62 -1.91 -20.47
C VAL A 114 16.29 -2.17 -19.80
N GLY A 115 15.31 -1.29 -19.99
CA GLY A 115 13.96 -1.42 -19.46
C GLY A 115 13.16 -2.55 -20.08
N ASN A 116 12.14 -3.04 -19.35
CA ASN A 116 11.17 -4.01 -19.85
C ASN A 116 9.82 -3.29 -20.04
N PRO A 117 9.28 -3.20 -21.29
CA PRO A 117 8.01 -2.49 -21.54
C PRO A 117 6.80 -3.13 -20.85
N PHE A 118 6.85 -4.42 -20.50
CA PHE A 118 5.77 -5.10 -19.77
C PHE A 118 5.79 -4.84 -18.25
N MET A 119 6.80 -4.14 -17.75
CA MET A 119 6.96 -3.83 -16.32
C MET A 119 6.94 -2.32 -16.02
N THR A 120 6.72 -1.47 -17.02
CA THR A 120 6.74 0.00 -16.84
C THR A 120 5.71 0.49 -15.83
N GLU A 121 4.57 -0.18 -15.74
CA GLU A 121 3.46 0.18 -14.85
C GLU A 121 3.50 -0.54 -13.49
N THR A 122 4.43 -1.50 -13.30
CA THR A 122 4.46 -2.34 -12.09
C THR A 122 5.82 -2.43 -11.42
N ALA A 123 6.84 -1.73 -11.96
CA ALA A 123 8.18 -1.72 -11.39
C ALA A 123 8.86 -0.36 -11.54
N TRP A 124 9.77 -0.07 -10.64
CA TRP A 124 10.70 1.05 -10.79
C TRP A 124 11.96 0.59 -11.51
N HIS A 125 12.17 1.05 -12.74
CA HIS A 125 13.38 0.72 -13.50
C HIS A 125 14.58 1.54 -13.01
N ILE A 126 15.67 0.84 -12.64
CA ILE A 126 16.93 1.42 -12.22
C ILE A 126 18.07 0.78 -13.02
N THR A 127 18.73 1.58 -13.84
CA THR A 127 19.79 1.11 -14.76
C THR A 127 21.13 0.83 -14.08
N LYS A 128 21.43 1.55 -12.97
CA LYS A 128 22.70 1.36 -12.24
C LYS A 128 22.61 0.13 -11.35
N PRO A 129 23.65 -0.73 -11.31
CA PRO A 129 23.65 -1.91 -10.44
C PRO A 129 23.45 -1.55 -8.97
N LEU A 130 22.57 -2.29 -8.29
CA LEU A 130 22.26 -2.12 -6.89
C LEU A 130 23.00 -3.18 -6.03
N LYS A 131 23.55 -2.74 -4.92
CA LYS A 131 24.18 -3.63 -3.91
C LYS A 131 23.08 -4.19 -2.99
N VAL A 132 22.40 -5.26 -3.43
CA VAL A 132 21.26 -5.86 -2.70
C VAL A 132 21.64 -6.25 -1.26
N ARG A 133 22.85 -6.78 -1.04
CA ARG A 133 23.32 -7.10 0.32
C ARG A 133 23.36 -5.88 1.25
N SER A 134 23.76 -4.72 0.73
CA SER A 134 23.76 -3.48 1.53
C SER A 134 22.35 -3.03 1.87
N MET A 135 21.42 -3.16 0.94
CA MET A 135 19.99 -2.87 1.16
C MET A 135 19.41 -3.84 2.20
N GLN A 136 19.73 -5.13 2.11
CA GLN A 136 19.26 -6.14 3.06
C GLN A 136 19.80 -5.87 4.48
N LEU A 137 21.07 -5.51 4.65
CA LEU A 137 21.64 -5.15 5.95
C LEU A 137 20.96 -3.95 6.59
N ALA A 138 20.46 -3.01 5.79
CA ALA A 138 19.75 -1.85 6.29
C ALA A 138 18.32 -2.17 6.75
N CYS A 139 17.75 -3.32 6.36
CA CYS A 139 16.40 -3.73 6.76
C CYS A 139 16.27 -3.96 8.27
N ASP A 140 17.33 -4.45 8.93
CA ASP A 140 17.31 -4.73 10.38
C ASP A 140 16.98 -3.47 11.20
N ALA A 141 17.38 -2.30 10.71
CA ALA A 141 17.14 -1.03 11.38
C ALA A 141 15.67 -0.56 11.40
N VAL A 142 14.83 -1.09 10.51
CA VAL A 142 13.42 -0.72 10.42
C VAL A 142 12.50 -1.73 11.07
N ILE A 143 12.99 -2.94 11.44
CA ILE A 143 12.21 -3.97 12.12
C ILE A 143 12.03 -3.57 13.58
N GLY A 144 10.80 -3.76 14.11
CA GLY A 144 10.45 -3.41 15.48
C GLY A 144 9.51 -2.23 15.59
N ASN A 145 9.34 -1.72 16.81
CA ASN A 145 8.47 -0.58 17.11
C ASN A 145 9.28 0.71 17.11
N HIS A 146 9.13 1.52 16.06
CA HIS A 146 9.86 2.77 15.88
C HIS A 146 8.94 3.94 15.56
N ASP A 147 9.44 5.14 15.76
CA ASP A 147 8.86 6.36 15.19
C ASP A 147 9.37 6.53 13.76
N PHE A 148 8.45 6.46 12.80
CA PHE A 148 8.76 6.58 11.37
C PHE A 148 8.55 8.01 10.82
N SER A 149 8.58 9.03 11.66
CA SER A 149 8.41 10.44 11.25
C SER A 149 9.35 10.84 10.12
N ALA A 150 10.58 10.30 10.09
CA ALA A 150 11.54 10.52 9.00
C ALA A 150 11.09 9.96 7.64
N PHE A 151 10.12 9.05 7.61
CA PHE A 151 9.64 8.38 6.39
C PHE A 151 8.19 8.70 6.07
N CYS A 152 7.51 9.48 6.91
CA CYS A 152 6.10 9.77 6.76
C CYS A 152 5.86 11.21 6.31
N ARG A 153 4.89 11.38 5.41
CA ARG A 153 4.32 12.69 5.18
C ARG A 153 3.34 13.01 6.33
N LYS A 154 3.62 14.08 7.06
CA LYS A 154 2.71 14.54 8.14
C LYS A 154 1.35 14.91 7.54
N PRO A 155 0.23 14.52 8.18
CA PRO A 155 -1.09 15.01 7.81
C PRO A 155 -1.09 16.54 7.87
N LYS A 156 -1.85 17.18 6.99
CA LYS A 156 -2.17 18.61 7.17
C LYS A 156 -3.16 18.71 8.32
N PRO A 157 -3.02 19.69 9.22
CA PRO A 157 -4.05 20.00 10.20
C PRO A 157 -5.40 20.20 9.48
N ALA A 158 -6.48 19.71 10.07
CA ALA A 158 -7.83 19.90 9.50
C ALA A 158 -8.25 21.36 9.55
N ASP A 159 -7.84 22.09 10.63
CA ASP A 159 -8.00 23.52 10.83
C ASP A 159 -6.89 24.06 11.74
N GLU A 160 -6.91 25.37 12.05
CA GLU A 160 -5.94 26.05 12.94
C GLU A 160 -5.99 25.53 14.40
N PHE A 161 -7.07 24.85 14.78
CA PHE A 161 -7.29 24.31 16.12
C PHE A 161 -6.98 22.81 16.22
N ASP A 162 -6.64 22.15 15.10
CA ASP A 162 -6.27 20.73 15.08
C ASP A 162 -4.86 20.53 15.68
N THR A 163 -4.83 20.43 17.01
CA THR A 163 -3.61 20.16 17.79
C THR A 163 -3.34 18.65 17.95
N PHE A 164 -4.11 17.79 17.27
CA PHE A 164 -3.97 16.34 17.43
C PHE A 164 -2.68 15.84 16.77
N GLU A 165 -1.71 15.47 17.61
CA GLU A 165 -0.50 14.81 17.15
C GLU A 165 -0.78 13.36 16.73
N HIS A 166 -0.84 13.12 15.44
CA HIS A 166 -0.92 11.76 14.90
C HIS A 166 0.38 11.01 15.16
N SER A 167 0.34 10.00 16.02
CA SER A 167 1.50 9.14 16.27
C SER A 167 2.01 8.52 14.97
N MET A 168 3.31 8.70 14.68
CA MET A 168 4.01 8.06 13.56
C MET A 168 4.68 6.74 13.98
N ARG A 169 4.44 6.28 15.20
CA ARG A 169 4.96 4.99 15.67
C ARG A 169 4.25 3.84 14.99
N ARG A 170 5.06 2.91 14.45
CA ARG A 170 4.58 1.69 13.78
C ARG A 170 5.42 0.50 14.23
N SER A 171 4.82 -0.68 14.22
CA SER A 171 5.51 -1.93 14.51
C SER A 171 5.71 -2.70 13.21
N VAL A 172 6.93 -2.68 12.68
CA VAL A 172 7.33 -3.46 11.51
C VAL A 172 7.70 -4.87 11.96
N MET A 173 7.00 -5.86 11.44
CA MET A 173 7.15 -7.28 11.78
C MET A 173 8.24 -7.95 10.94
N SER A 174 8.35 -7.55 9.68
CA SER A 174 9.38 -8.04 8.76
C SER A 174 9.67 -7.03 7.66
N ALA A 175 10.92 -6.99 7.20
CA ALA A 175 11.35 -6.20 6.05
C ALA A 175 12.53 -6.92 5.39
N HIS A 176 12.45 -7.19 4.07
CA HIS A 176 13.53 -7.88 3.38
C HIS A 176 13.47 -7.66 1.87
N TRP A 177 14.65 -7.67 1.25
CA TRP A 177 14.85 -7.65 -0.19
C TRP A 177 15.03 -9.06 -0.72
N LYS A 178 14.38 -9.39 -1.84
CA LYS A 178 14.50 -10.66 -2.57
C LYS A 178 14.96 -10.39 -3.99
N ASP A 179 15.90 -11.20 -4.44
CA ASP A 179 16.21 -11.33 -5.87
C ASP A 179 15.25 -12.36 -6.46
N MET A 180 14.43 -11.92 -7.41
CA MET A 180 13.42 -12.73 -8.07
C MET A 180 13.92 -13.34 -9.40
N GLY A 181 15.18 -13.05 -9.77
CA GLY A 181 15.77 -13.40 -11.06
C GLY A 181 15.52 -12.33 -12.14
N ASP A 182 16.21 -12.46 -13.24
CA ASP A 182 16.09 -11.60 -14.44
C ASP A 182 16.22 -10.09 -14.14
N GLY A 183 16.97 -9.73 -13.09
CA GLY A 183 17.15 -8.35 -12.65
C GLY A 183 15.95 -7.78 -11.90
N VAL A 184 14.97 -8.59 -11.56
CA VAL A 184 13.82 -8.18 -10.75
C VAL A 184 14.16 -8.31 -9.26
N LEU A 185 14.12 -7.20 -8.53
CA LEU A 185 14.28 -7.15 -7.09
C LEU A 185 12.94 -6.80 -6.44
N ARG A 186 12.60 -7.43 -5.32
CA ARG A 186 11.38 -7.16 -4.58
C ARG A 186 11.68 -6.86 -3.12
N PHE A 187 11.13 -5.76 -2.62
CA PHE A 187 11.11 -5.42 -1.21
C PHE A 187 9.76 -5.81 -0.61
N ASP A 188 9.77 -6.71 0.37
CA ASP A 188 8.58 -7.13 1.10
C ASP A 188 8.64 -6.51 2.50
N ILE A 189 7.54 -5.88 2.95
CA ILE A 189 7.44 -5.29 4.28
C ILE A 189 6.07 -5.54 4.88
N ARG A 190 6.04 -6.04 6.14
CA ARG A 190 4.82 -6.27 6.92
C ARG A 190 4.87 -5.45 8.20
N ALA A 191 3.78 -4.75 8.50
CA ALA A 191 3.64 -3.95 9.72
C ALA A 191 2.19 -3.90 10.20
N ASN A 192 1.99 -3.53 11.47
CA ASN A 192 0.64 -3.33 12.01
C ASN A 192 -0.14 -2.24 11.26
N ALA A 193 0.55 -1.19 10.84
CA ALA A 193 0.01 -0.11 10.01
C ALA A 193 1.16 0.63 9.31
N PHE A 194 0.83 1.44 8.31
CA PHE A 194 1.77 2.33 7.64
C PHE A 194 1.22 3.76 7.68
N CYS A 195 2.12 4.75 7.81
CA CYS A 195 1.76 6.15 7.62
C CYS A 195 1.94 6.56 6.16
N HIS A 196 1.39 7.72 5.81
CA HIS A 196 1.37 8.22 4.43
C HIS A 196 2.78 8.27 3.82
N GLN A 197 2.96 7.62 2.69
CA GLN A 197 4.22 7.49 1.91
C GLN A 197 5.35 6.71 2.60
N MET A 198 5.14 6.09 3.76
CA MET A 198 6.18 5.41 4.54
C MET A 198 6.97 4.39 3.71
N VAL A 199 6.31 3.43 3.08
CA VAL A 199 7.00 2.37 2.32
C VAL A 199 7.79 2.95 1.16
N ARG A 200 7.24 3.91 0.42
CA ARG A 200 7.92 4.56 -0.70
C ARG A 200 9.15 5.37 -0.26
N ALA A 201 9.08 6.03 0.90
CA ALA A 201 10.22 6.76 1.47
C ALA A 201 11.34 5.81 1.95
N LEU A 202 10.96 4.68 2.57
CA LEU A 202 11.90 3.62 2.94
C LEU A 202 12.60 3.07 1.69
N VAL A 203 11.85 2.72 0.64
CA VAL A 203 12.41 2.19 -0.61
C VAL A 203 13.34 3.20 -1.26
N GLY A 204 12.97 4.48 -1.36
CA GLY A 204 13.87 5.52 -1.88
C GLY A 204 15.21 5.54 -1.16
N THR A 205 15.19 5.43 0.17
CA THR A 205 16.40 5.38 1.01
C THR A 205 17.19 4.08 0.80
N PHE A 206 16.54 2.93 0.71
CA PHE A 206 17.20 1.66 0.38
C PHE A 206 17.89 1.72 -0.99
N ILE A 207 17.27 2.35 -1.98
CA ILE A 207 17.88 2.51 -3.30
C ILE A 207 19.14 3.40 -3.24
N GLU A 208 19.16 4.48 -2.45
CA GLU A 208 20.37 5.25 -2.25
C GLU A 208 21.49 4.43 -1.59
N ILE A 209 21.16 3.56 -0.64
CA ILE A 209 22.10 2.60 -0.03
C ILE A 209 22.59 1.60 -1.09
N GLY A 210 21.69 1.04 -1.90
CA GLY A 210 22.03 0.12 -2.98
C GLY A 210 22.97 0.73 -4.02
N LEU A 211 22.79 2.00 -4.33
CA LEU A 211 23.66 2.78 -5.22
C LEU A 211 25.00 3.17 -4.58
N GLY A 212 25.18 2.90 -3.28
CA GLY A 212 26.39 3.27 -2.53
C GLY A 212 26.50 4.75 -2.19
N LYS A 213 25.40 5.52 -2.29
CA LYS A 213 25.35 6.94 -1.91
C LYS A 213 25.32 7.12 -0.39
N ARG A 214 24.86 6.09 0.34
CA ARG A 214 24.76 6.03 1.80
C ARG A 214 25.23 4.67 2.31
N PRO A 215 25.90 4.59 3.47
CA PRO A 215 26.15 3.30 4.11
C PRO A 215 24.86 2.70 4.69
N PRO A 216 24.78 1.36 4.88
CA PRO A 216 23.60 0.72 5.50
C PRO A 216 23.28 1.23 6.92
N SER A 217 24.31 1.65 7.68
CA SER A 217 24.18 2.20 9.03
C SER A 217 23.34 3.47 9.12
N ASP A 218 23.25 4.25 8.03
CA ASP A 218 22.46 5.48 7.98
C ASP A 218 20.97 5.24 8.22
N MET A 219 20.46 4.06 7.84
CA MET A 219 19.05 3.74 8.05
C MET A 219 18.64 3.88 9.52
N ARG A 220 19.49 3.39 10.44
CA ARG A 220 19.24 3.53 11.89
C ARG A 220 19.24 4.99 12.33
N GLY A 221 20.21 5.77 11.84
CA GLY A 221 20.29 7.20 12.13
C GLY A 221 19.03 7.95 11.69
N LEU A 222 18.51 7.64 10.49
CA LEU A 222 17.28 8.23 9.95
C LEU A 222 16.06 7.88 10.79
N VAL A 223 15.89 6.60 11.18
CA VAL A 223 14.80 6.17 12.07
C VAL A 223 14.83 6.95 13.39
N LEU A 224 16.02 7.12 13.98
CA LEU A 224 16.16 7.82 15.26
C LEU A 224 16.02 9.33 15.16
N SER A 225 16.36 9.93 14.01
CA SER A 225 16.30 11.39 13.82
C SER A 225 14.88 11.94 13.78
N GLY A 226 13.92 11.15 13.27
CA GLY A 226 12.55 11.62 13.01
C GLY A 226 12.46 12.74 11.96
N ASP A 227 13.58 13.10 11.32
CA ASP A 227 13.66 14.21 10.37
C ASP A 227 13.45 13.77 8.92
N ARG A 228 12.32 14.14 8.35
CA ARG A 228 11.94 13.79 6.96
C ARG A 228 12.90 14.38 5.92
N SER A 229 13.54 15.51 6.21
CA SER A 229 14.43 16.17 5.25
C SER A 229 15.70 15.39 4.98
N GLN A 230 16.10 14.50 5.89
CA GLN A 230 17.28 13.66 5.78
C GLN A 230 17.04 12.36 5.00
N ALA A 231 15.79 11.91 4.90
CA ALA A 231 15.45 10.72 4.12
C ALA A 231 15.43 11.03 2.62
N ALA A 232 15.65 10.00 1.80
CA ALA A 232 15.63 10.13 0.35
C ALA A 232 14.25 10.56 -0.18
N PRO A 233 14.17 11.04 -1.44
CA PRO A 233 12.92 11.22 -2.15
C PRO A 233 12.10 9.93 -2.16
N VAL A 234 10.76 10.08 -2.20
CA VAL A 234 9.86 8.93 -2.24
C VAL A 234 10.01 8.17 -3.57
N ALA A 235 10.04 6.85 -3.49
CA ALA A 235 10.05 5.99 -4.68
C ALA A 235 8.76 6.17 -5.50
N PRO A 236 8.79 5.96 -6.83
CA PRO A 236 7.62 6.02 -7.70
C PRO A 236 6.48 5.11 -7.22
N PRO A 237 5.21 5.47 -7.42
CA PRO A 237 4.08 4.70 -6.89
C PRO A 237 3.88 3.36 -7.57
N GLN A 238 4.14 3.25 -8.89
CA GLN A 238 3.86 2.07 -9.70
C GLN A 238 4.64 0.81 -9.28
N GLY A 239 5.75 0.94 -8.54
CA GLY A 239 6.43 -0.23 -7.98
C GLY A 239 5.73 -0.81 -6.75
N LEU A 240 4.81 -0.07 -6.11
CA LEU A 240 4.20 -0.44 -4.83
C LEU A 240 2.85 -1.14 -5.02
N CYS A 241 2.68 -2.26 -4.32
CA CYS A 241 1.45 -3.03 -4.28
C CYS A 241 1.09 -3.42 -2.85
N LEU A 242 -0.12 -3.10 -2.39
CA LEU A 242 -0.70 -3.69 -1.18
C LEU A 242 -1.01 -5.15 -1.47
N TRP A 243 -0.18 -6.04 -0.89
CA TRP A 243 -0.20 -7.44 -1.25
C TRP A 243 -1.21 -8.25 -0.44
N GLU A 244 -1.26 -8.01 0.87
CA GLU A 244 -2.10 -8.78 1.78
C GLU A 244 -2.46 -7.96 3.02
N VAL A 245 -3.63 -8.24 3.61
CA VAL A 245 -4.10 -7.72 4.88
C VAL A 245 -4.48 -8.88 5.77
N GLY A 246 -3.93 -8.93 6.98
CA GLY A 246 -4.22 -9.98 7.94
C GLY A 246 -5.22 -9.54 9.00
N PHE A 247 -6.14 -10.44 9.31
CA PHE A 247 -7.18 -10.27 10.33
C PHE A 247 -7.11 -11.40 11.38
N PRO A 248 -7.71 -11.22 12.57
CA PRO A 248 -7.87 -12.34 13.52
C PRO A 248 -8.78 -13.42 12.93
N ALA A 249 -8.47 -14.69 13.24
CA ALA A 249 -9.27 -15.81 12.74
C ALA A 249 -10.76 -15.76 13.16
N SER A 250 -11.08 -15.04 14.21
CA SER A 250 -12.46 -14.82 14.70
C SER A 250 -13.21 -13.73 13.94
N ALA A 251 -12.56 -13.02 13.01
CA ALA A 251 -13.15 -11.89 12.29
C ALA A 251 -13.54 -12.22 10.83
N LEU A 252 -13.26 -13.46 10.41
CA LEU A 252 -13.48 -13.93 9.03
C LEU A 252 -14.45 -15.10 8.99
#